data_1d8adfda83e71d1ccf995604cfedcb37
#
_entry.id   1d8adfda83e71d1ccf995604cfedcb37
#
_cell.length_a   1.000
_cell.length_b   1.000
_cell.length_c   1.000
_cell.angle_alpha   90.00
_cell.angle_beta   90.00
_cell.angle_gamma   90.00
#
_symmetry.space_group_name_H-M   'P 1'
#
loop_
_entity.id
_entity.type
_entity.pdbx_description
1 polymer ?
#
loop_
_entity_poly.entity_id
_entity_poly.type
_entity_poly.pdbx_seq_one_letter_code
_entity_poly.pdbx_strand_id
1 'polypeptide(L)'
;MKKVVIVIPAYNPDDRLEKVICDLKSQEYVDIVVVNDGSKINEVFNKIEDKVILLKHEINKGQGRAVKTGLDYVKKHFLKTKGVITVDADGQHVIEDINKVYEKFLQYPEKMIIGSRNFKKENTPFRSRLGNKLITRMLEKRTKKVIQDTQTGLRVIPNKYFDDIQKIEGERFDFAIQFIIYCIKNDIEIIEVPIQSIYFDKNRGSHYRPIKDSKIIYKSLKDAF
;
A
#
# COMPACT_ATOMS: atom_id res chain seq x y z
N MET A 1 12.92 19.15 -1.21
CA MET A 1 11.83 18.43 -0.50
C MET A 1 10.87 17.83 -1.52
N LYS A 2 10.52 16.57 -1.35
CA LYS A 2 9.59 15.87 -2.24
C LYS A 2 8.15 16.36 -1.98
N LYS A 3 7.34 16.41 -3.05
CA LYS A 3 5.98 16.97 -3.01
C LYS A 3 4.90 15.94 -2.64
N VAL A 4 5.28 14.92 -1.92
CA VAL A 4 4.40 13.82 -1.46
C VAL A 4 4.62 13.56 0.01
N VAL A 5 3.61 13.01 0.68
CA VAL A 5 3.70 12.49 2.04
C VAL A 5 3.73 10.96 1.96
N ILE A 6 4.56 10.33 2.77
CA ILE A 6 4.58 8.88 2.92
C ILE A 6 3.55 8.48 3.98
N VAL A 7 2.74 7.46 3.70
CA VAL A 7 1.82 6.85 4.67
C VAL A 7 2.19 5.38 4.86
N ILE A 8 2.49 4.99 6.08
CA ILE A 8 2.89 3.64 6.46
C ILE A 8 1.87 3.04 7.43
N PRO A 9 0.97 2.15 6.98
CA PRO A 9 0.13 1.37 7.88
C PRO A 9 0.99 0.32 8.59
N ALA A 10 0.94 0.27 9.93
CA ALA A 10 1.77 -0.63 10.73
C ALA A 10 0.96 -1.35 11.81
N TYR A 11 1.04 -2.69 11.83
CA TYR A 11 0.45 -3.52 12.86
C TYR A 11 1.45 -4.55 13.37
N ASN A 12 1.84 -4.46 14.65
CA ASN A 12 2.90 -5.25 15.25
C ASN A 12 4.16 -5.33 14.36
N PRO A 13 4.72 -4.18 13.94
CA PRO A 13 5.92 -4.15 13.12
C PRO A 13 7.13 -4.63 13.91
N ASP A 14 8.15 -5.10 13.22
CA ASP A 14 9.48 -5.35 13.78
C ASP A 14 10.45 -4.19 13.45
N ASP A 15 11.73 -4.34 13.81
CA ASP A 15 12.76 -3.31 13.62
C ASP A 15 12.98 -2.87 12.17
N ARG A 16 12.43 -3.60 11.19
CA ARG A 16 12.45 -3.19 9.77
C ARG A 16 11.73 -1.87 9.52
N LEU A 17 10.68 -1.56 10.32
CA LEU A 17 10.01 -0.28 10.21
C LEU A 17 10.97 0.90 10.47
N GLU A 18 11.83 0.81 11.49
CA GLU A 18 12.82 1.85 11.76
C GLU A 18 13.77 2.03 10.57
N LYS A 19 14.25 0.92 10.00
CA LYS A 19 15.09 0.94 8.80
C LYS A 19 14.40 1.62 7.61
N VAL A 20 13.15 1.26 7.33
CA VAL A 20 12.34 1.89 6.26
C VAL A 20 12.28 3.42 6.44
N ILE A 21 12.06 3.89 7.66
CA ILE A 21 11.99 5.33 7.95
C ILE A 21 13.36 6.00 7.74
N CYS A 22 14.45 5.38 8.20
CA CYS A 22 15.79 5.91 7.98
C CYS A 22 16.13 5.99 6.49
N ASP A 23 15.82 4.95 5.72
CA ASP A 23 16.04 4.91 4.27
C ASP A 23 15.22 6.00 3.56
N LEU A 24 13.96 6.21 3.93
CA LEU A 24 13.11 7.27 3.40
C LEU A 24 13.68 8.67 3.70
N LYS A 25 14.08 8.91 4.95
CA LYS A 25 14.65 10.19 5.37
C LYS A 25 15.96 10.51 4.63
N SER A 26 16.80 9.51 4.37
CA SER A 26 18.05 9.68 3.61
C SER A 26 17.82 10.17 2.16
N GLN A 27 16.62 9.98 1.63
CA GLN A 27 16.20 10.38 0.27
C GLN A 27 15.26 11.60 0.28
N GLU A 28 15.30 12.41 1.33
CA GLU A 28 14.52 13.66 1.45
C GLU A 28 13.00 13.48 1.51
N TYR A 29 12.50 12.28 1.85
CA TYR A 29 11.10 12.11 2.25
C TYR A 29 10.93 12.56 3.69
N VAL A 30 10.58 13.83 3.87
CA VAL A 30 10.56 14.49 5.18
C VAL A 30 9.27 14.21 5.91
N ASP A 31 8.16 14.22 5.15
CA ASP A 31 6.81 14.09 5.71
C ASP A 31 6.39 12.61 5.67
N ILE A 32 6.49 11.95 6.83
CA ILE A 32 6.14 10.54 7.00
C ILE A 32 5.07 10.43 8.08
N VAL A 33 3.94 9.84 7.74
CA VAL A 33 2.84 9.50 8.64
C VAL A 33 2.82 8.00 8.84
N VAL A 34 3.06 7.55 10.05
CA VAL A 34 2.91 6.13 10.44
C VAL A 34 1.59 5.97 11.17
N VAL A 35 0.80 5.00 10.77
CA VAL A 35 -0.46 4.67 11.44
C VAL A 35 -0.30 3.34 12.18
N ASN A 36 -0.15 3.41 13.50
CA ASN A 36 -0.18 2.24 14.37
C ASN A 36 -1.61 1.72 14.47
N ASP A 37 -1.89 0.60 13.79
CA ASP A 37 -3.22 0.00 13.72
C ASP A 37 -3.52 -0.91 14.92
N GLY A 38 -3.40 -0.36 16.15
CA GLY A 38 -3.73 -1.05 17.38
C GLY A 38 -2.74 -2.17 17.74
N SER A 39 -1.45 -1.93 17.55
CA SER A 39 -0.39 -2.87 17.92
C SER A 39 -0.33 -3.09 19.43
N LYS A 40 -0.03 -4.33 19.83
CA LYS A 40 0.20 -4.70 21.23
C LYS A 40 1.60 -4.33 21.71
N ILE A 41 2.60 -4.39 20.81
CA ILE A 41 4.00 -4.09 21.09
C ILE A 41 4.28 -2.69 20.55
N ASN A 42 4.80 -1.80 21.39
CA ASN A 42 5.03 -0.40 21.04
C ASN A 42 6.52 0.00 20.98
N GLU A 43 7.44 -0.91 21.27
CA GLU A 43 8.87 -0.61 21.34
C GLU A 43 9.43 0.00 20.05
N VAL A 44 9.04 -0.52 18.89
CA VAL A 44 9.48 0.03 17.60
C VAL A 44 8.91 1.44 17.37
N PHE A 45 7.67 1.69 17.81
CA PHE A 45 7.06 3.02 17.67
C PHE A 45 7.77 4.07 18.53
N ASN A 46 8.21 3.71 19.73
CA ASN A 46 8.98 4.61 20.61
C ASN A 46 10.33 5.01 20.00
N LYS A 47 10.93 4.16 19.14
CA LYS A 47 12.20 4.47 18.46
C LYS A 47 12.04 5.45 17.29
N ILE A 48 10.82 5.69 16.84
CA ILE A 48 10.53 6.47 15.62
C ILE A 48 9.63 7.68 15.87
N GLU A 49 9.07 7.84 17.06
CA GLU A 49 8.08 8.89 17.37
C GLU A 49 8.60 10.32 17.17
N ASP A 50 9.89 10.53 17.33
CA ASP A 50 10.58 11.81 17.08
C ASP A 50 10.90 12.04 15.59
N LYS A 51 10.78 11.00 14.75
CA LYS A 51 11.16 11.01 13.33
C LYS A 51 9.96 11.12 12.40
N VAL A 52 8.75 10.83 12.88
CA VAL A 52 7.54 10.72 12.06
C VAL A 52 6.32 11.31 12.77
N ILE A 53 5.24 11.51 12.01
CA ILE A 53 3.93 11.76 12.61
C ILE A 53 3.31 10.39 12.91
N LEU A 54 3.12 10.09 14.19
CA LEU A 54 2.56 8.82 14.64
C LEU A 54 1.08 8.98 14.98
N LEU A 55 0.22 8.29 14.21
CA LEU A 55 -1.21 8.14 14.51
C LEU A 55 -1.46 6.78 15.13
N LYS A 56 -2.46 6.65 15.99
CA LYS A 56 -2.74 5.39 16.71
C LYS A 56 -4.23 5.07 16.70
N HIS A 57 -4.56 3.83 16.35
CA HIS A 57 -5.86 3.23 16.63
C HIS A 57 -5.84 2.50 17.97
N GLU A 58 -6.95 2.50 18.69
CA GLU A 58 -7.08 1.75 19.95
C GLU A 58 -7.08 0.23 19.72
N ILE A 59 -7.65 -0.20 18.59
CA ILE A 59 -7.74 -1.60 18.18
C ILE A 59 -7.36 -1.77 16.72
N ASN A 60 -6.98 -2.98 16.32
CA ASN A 60 -6.72 -3.29 14.91
C ASN A 60 -7.99 -3.17 14.06
N LYS A 61 -8.00 -2.18 13.18
CA LYS A 61 -9.08 -1.90 12.22
C LYS A 61 -8.80 -2.44 10.82
N GLY A 62 -7.54 -2.74 10.52
CA GLY A 62 -7.08 -3.29 9.25
C GLY A 62 -6.29 -2.31 8.40
N GLN A 63 -5.47 -2.86 7.50
CA GLN A 63 -4.55 -2.10 6.65
C GLN A 63 -5.26 -1.01 5.84
N GLY A 64 -6.41 -1.32 5.25
CA GLY A 64 -7.20 -0.35 4.48
C GLY A 64 -7.65 0.83 5.34
N ARG A 65 -8.13 0.57 6.57
CA ARG A 65 -8.51 1.64 7.49
C ARG A 65 -7.30 2.48 7.91
N ALA A 66 -6.17 1.87 8.16
CA ALA A 66 -4.95 2.59 8.51
C ALA A 66 -4.49 3.52 7.37
N VAL A 67 -4.53 3.04 6.11
CA VAL A 67 -4.26 3.89 4.94
C VAL A 67 -5.23 5.07 4.88
N LYS A 68 -6.54 4.83 5.02
CA LYS A 68 -7.56 5.89 5.01
C LYS A 68 -7.35 6.91 6.12
N THR A 69 -7.00 6.46 7.33
CA THR A 69 -6.68 7.35 8.46
C THR A 69 -5.47 8.24 8.13
N GLY A 70 -4.42 7.68 7.54
CA GLY A 70 -3.26 8.44 7.08
C GLY A 70 -3.62 9.47 6.00
N LEU A 71 -4.43 9.08 5.01
CA LEU A 71 -4.90 9.98 3.95
C LEU A 71 -5.75 11.14 4.50
N ASP A 72 -6.65 10.87 5.44
CA ASP A 72 -7.48 11.90 6.09
C ASP A 72 -6.60 12.91 6.86
N TYR A 73 -5.61 12.43 7.59
CA TYR A 73 -4.64 13.28 8.26
C TYR A 73 -3.86 14.14 7.27
N VAL A 74 -3.33 13.52 6.21
CA VAL A 74 -2.57 14.24 5.18
C VAL A 74 -3.43 15.31 4.50
N LYS A 75 -4.67 15.00 4.15
CA LYS A 75 -5.60 15.97 3.56
C LYS A 75 -5.80 17.20 4.45
N LYS A 76 -5.89 17.02 5.76
CA LYS A 76 -6.15 18.11 6.72
C LYS A 76 -4.91 18.95 7.01
N HIS A 77 -3.72 18.35 7.03
CA HIS A 77 -2.51 18.99 7.53
C HIS A 77 -1.47 19.32 6.45
N PHE A 78 -1.55 18.70 5.27
CA PHE A 78 -0.58 18.89 4.18
C PHE A 78 -1.24 19.44 2.91
N LEU A 79 -1.82 20.63 2.99
CA LEU A 79 -2.63 21.26 1.93
C LEU A 79 -1.88 21.44 0.60
N LYS A 80 -0.55 21.48 0.61
CA LYS A 80 0.30 21.68 -0.58
C LYS A 80 0.79 20.36 -1.18
N THR A 81 0.48 19.21 -0.55
CA THR A 81 0.92 17.91 -1.11
C THR A 81 0.25 17.62 -2.45
N LYS A 82 0.99 17.01 -3.34
CA LYS A 82 0.46 16.55 -4.64
C LYS A 82 -0.14 15.15 -4.56
N GLY A 83 0.21 14.39 -3.53
CA GLY A 83 -0.28 13.05 -3.30
C GLY A 83 0.38 12.36 -2.12
N VAL A 84 0.00 11.11 -1.92
CA VAL A 84 0.55 10.21 -0.90
C VAL A 84 1.20 9.02 -1.58
N ILE A 85 2.34 8.57 -1.06
CA ILE A 85 2.88 7.25 -1.35
C ILE A 85 2.60 6.34 -0.15
N THR A 86 1.86 5.25 -0.35
CA THR A 86 1.72 4.21 0.67
C THR A 86 2.90 3.25 0.59
N VAL A 87 3.46 2.86 1.74
CA VAL A 87 4.60 1.94 1.86
C VAL A 87 4.31 0.96 2.98
N ASP A 88 4.57 -0.33 2.76
CA ASP A 88 4.40 -1.35 3.80
C ASP A 88 5.51 -1.25 4.87
N ALA A 89 5.17 -1.56 6.12
CA ALA A 89 6.07 -1.46 7.27
C ALA A 89 7.13 -2.58 7.35
N ASP A 90 7.05 -3.60 6.48
CA ASP A 90 7.83 -4.84 6.57
C ASP A 90 9.18 -4.81 5.81
N GLY A 91 9.50 -3.67 5.19
CA GLY A 91 10.76 -3.47 4.46
C GLY A 91 10.82 -4.15 3.08
N GLN A 92 9.72 -4.70 2.57
CA GLN A 92 9.71 -5.32 1.24
C GLN A 92 9.82 -4.31 0.09
N HIS A 93 9.55 -3.04 0.34
CA HIS A 93 9.69 -1.96 -0.62
C HIS A 93 11.01 -1.22 -0.40
N VAL A 94 11.97 -1.45 -1.28
CA VAL A 94 13.27 -0.76 -1.21
C VAL A 94 13.16 0.67 -1.72
N ILE A 95 14.07 1.51 -1.27
CA ILE A 95 14.04 2.95 -1.55
C ILE A 95 14.13 3.27 -3.04
N GLU A 96 14.87 2.47 -3.81
CA GLU A 96 14.97 2.61 -5.26
C GLU A 96 13.63 2.43 -5.95
N ASP A 97 12.81 1.49 -5.49
CA ASP A 97 11.49 1.24 -6.04
C ASP A 97 10.49 2.32 -5.63
N ILE A 98 10.59 2.83 -4.39
CA ILE A 98 9.81 3.99 -3.93
C ILE A 98 10.15 5.23 -4.78
N ASN A 99 11.42 5.46 -5.08
CA ASN A 99 11.83 6.54 -5.97
C ASN A 99 11.28 6.37 -7.40
N LYS A 100 11.31 5.16 -7.97
CA LYS A 100 10.74 4.90 -9.30
C LYS A 100 9.24 5.24 -9.38
N VAL A 101 8.44 4.85 -8.39
CA VAL A 101 7.01 5.19 -8.39
C VAL A 101 6.80 6.69 -8.19
N TYR A 102 7.63 7.35 -7.39
CA TYR A 102 7.59 8.81 -7.23
C TYR A 102 7.94 9.54 -8.54
N GLU A 103 9.01 9.14 -9.22
CA GLU A 103 9.39 9.71 -10.52
C GLU A 103 8.31 9.51 -11.58
N LYS A 104 7.69 8.33 -11.60
CA LYS A 104 6.54 8.06 -12.48
C LYS A 104 5.36 8.97 -12.14
N PHE A 105 5.10 9.22 -10.88
CA PHE A 105 4.07 10.15 -10.44
C PHE A 105 4.35 11.60 -10.88
N LEU A 106 5.60 12.04 -10.84
CA LEU A 106 5.95 13.38 -11.33
C LEU A 106 5.67 13.56 -12.84
N GLN A 107 5.81 12.49 -13.63
CA GLN A 107 5.46 12.48 -15.05
C GLN A 107 3.95 12.47 -15.29
N TYR A 108 3.18 11.83 -14.41
CA TYR A 108 1.73 11.64 -14.54
C TYR A 108 1.01 11.94 -13.22
N PRO A 109 0.99 13.20 -12.76
CA PRO A 109 0.53 13.56 -11.41
C PRO A 109 -0.97 13.35 -11.17
N GLU A 110 -1.73 13.11 -12.25
CA GLU A 110 -3.16 12.88 -12.21
C GLU A 110 -3.54 11.39 -12.20
N LYS A 111 -2.56 10.49 -12.37
CA LYS A 111 -2.81 9.04 -12.48
C LYS A 111 -2.42 8.32 -11.18
N MET A 112 -3.12 7.21 -10.91
CA MET A 112 -2.70 6.28 -9.86
C MET A 112 -1.46 5.53 -10.31
N ILE A 113 -0.43 5.47 -9.47
CA ILE A 113 0.77 4.68 -9.74
C ILE A 113 0.82 3.52 -8.75
N ILE A 114 1.12 2.32 -9.22
CA ILE A 114 1.32 1.16 -8.35
C ILE A 114 2.66 0.48 -8.66
N GLY A 115 3.37 0.07 -7.62
CA GLY A 115 4.52 -0.80 -7.77
C GLY A 115 4.06 -2.22 -8.11
N SER A 116 4.57 -2.80 -9.19
CA SER A 116 4.14 -4.12 -9.68
C SER A 116 5.30 -5.12 -9.60
N ARG A 117 5.16 -6.13 -8.74
CA ARG A 117 6.16 -7.19 -8.54
C ARG A 117 6.14 -8.19 -9.70
N ASN A 118 7.29 -8.69 -10.06
CA ASN A 118 7.39 -9.76 -11.05
C ASN A 118 7.26 -11.14 -10.38
N PHE A 119 6.07 -11.71 -10.40
CA PHE A 119 5.79 -13.04 -9.83
C PHE A 119 6.35 -14.23 -10.62
N LYS A 120 7.01 -13.99 -11.76
CA LYS A 120 7.66 -15.07 -12.55
C LYS A 120 9.07 -15.39 -12.03
N LYS A 121 9.66 -14.58 -11.16
CA LYS A 121 10.98 -14.81 -10.60
C LYS A 121 10.97 -16.04 -9.67
N GLU A 122 12.08 -16.79 -9.66
CA GLU A 122 12.24 -18.06 -8.92
C GLU A 122 12.00 -17.92 -7.40
N ASN A 123 12.37 -16.79 -6.81
CA ASN A 123 12.24 -16.54 -5.37
C ASN A 123 10.82 -16.19 -4.92
N THR A 124 9.83 -16.15 -5.82
CA THR A 124 8.45 -15.83 -5.45
C THR A 124 7.80 -17.02 -4.75
N PRO A 125 7.29 -16.89 -3.51
CA PRO A 125 6.57 -17.96 -2.84
C PRO A 125 5.40 -18.46 -3.69
N PHE A 126 5.27 -19.78 -3.83
CA PHE A 126 4.26 -20.41 -4.67
C PHE A 126 2.84 -19.93 -4.37
N ARG A 127 2.51 -19.77 -3.08
CA ARG A 127 1.18 -19.28 -2.65
C ARG A 127 0.91 -17.86 -3.12
N SER A 128 1.89 -16.96 -3.03
CA SER A 128 1.77 -15.57 -3.51
C SER A 128 1.57 -15.53 -5.02
N ARG A 129 2.34 -16.34 -5.76
CA ARG A 129 2.22 -16.47 -7.21
C ARG A 129 0.83 -16.97 -7.63
N LEU A 130 0.35 -18.04 -6.99
CA LEU A 130 -0.95 -18.64 -7.33
C LEU A 130 -2.10 -17.70 -6.96
N GLY A 131 -2.05 -17.09 -5.77
CA GLY A 131 -3.07 -16.15 -5.29
C GLY A 131 -3.19 -14.94 -6.22
N ASN A 132 -2.08 -14.25 -6.51
CA ASN A 132 -2.12 -13.10 -7.41
C ASN A 132 -2.59 -13.48 -8.82
N LYS A 133 -2.10 -14.60 -9.38
CA LYS A 133 -2.50 -15.08 -10.71
C LYS A 133 -4.00 -15.33 -10.82
N LEU A 134 -4.62 -15.91 -9.77
CA LEU A 134 -6.05 -16.16 -9.74
C LEU A 134 -6.83 -14.85 -9.74
N ILE A 135 -6.47 -13.92 -8.87
CA ILE A 135 -7.15 -12.62 -8.72
C ILE A 135 -7.01 -11.81 -10.02
N THR A 136 -5.79 -11.71 -10.58
CA THR A 136 -5.52 -11.01 -11.84
C THR A 136 -6.37 -11.57 -12.99
N ARG A 137 -6.43 -12.90 -13.16
CA ARG A 137 -7.25 -13.52 -14.20
C ARG A 137 -8.75 -13.26 -14.02
N MET A 138 -9.22 -13.27 -12.78
CA MET A 138 -10.64 -12.98 -12.51
C MET A 138 -10.97 -11.52 -12.84
N LEU A 139 -10.09 -10.58 -12.46
CA LEU A 139 -10.23 -9.16 -12.77
C LEU A 139 -10.23 -8.96 -14.30
N GLU A 140 -9.25 -9.51 -15.01
CA GLU A 140 -9.13 -9.44 -16.46
C GLU A 140 -10.38 -9.98 -17.18
N LYS A 141 -10.87 -11.16 -16.76
CA LYS A 141 -12.07 -11.77 -17.35
C LYS A 141 -13.30 -10.87 -17.26
N ARG A 142 -13.42 -10.11 -16.17
CA ARG A 142 -14.61 -9.26 -15.89
C ARG A 142 -14.48 -7.85 -16.45
N THR A 143 -13.28 -7.29 -16.46
CA THR A 143 -13.05 -5.88 -16.78
C THR A 143 -12.34 -5.66 -18.10
N LYS A 144 -11.76 -6.73 -18.69
CA LYS A 144 -10.85 -6.67 -19.84
C LYS A 144 -9.59 -5.84 -19.61
N LYS A 145 -9.34 -5.38 -18.36
CA LYS A 145 -8.13 -4.66 -17.96
C LYS A 145 -7.18 -5.63 -17.25
N VAL A 146 -5.90 -5.56 -17.61
CA VAL A 146 -4.85 -6.39 -17.01
C VAL A 146 -4.10 -5.57 -16.00
N ILE A 147 -4.16 -5.96 -14.72
CA ILE A 147 -3.32 -5.43 -13.65
C ILE A 147 -2.51 -6.60 -13.10
N GLN A 148 -1.19 -6.51 -13.18
CA GLN A 148 -0.31 -7.65 -12.86
C GLN A 148 -0.14 -7.89 -11.35
N ASP A 149 -0.08 -6.82 -10.54
CA ASP A 149 -0.01 -6.92 -9.09
C ASP A 149 -1.17 -6.21 -8.42
N THR A 150 -2.20 -6.97 -8.08
CA THR A 150 -3.42 -6.44 -7.45
C THR A 150 -3.29 -6.25 -5.94
N GLN A 151 -2.20 -6.74 -5.33
CA GLN A 151 -2.04 -6.81 -3.87
C GLN A 151 -0.85 -6.02 -3.32
N THR A 152 -0.17 -5.24 -4.16
CA THR A 152 0.94 -4.40 -3.70
C THR A 152 0.47 -3.32 -2.72
N GLY A 153 1.26 -3.05 -1.69
CA GLY A 153 1.06 -1.90 -0.79
C GLY A 153 1.73 -0.61 -1.30
N LEU A 154 2.67 -0.72 -2.25
CA LEU A 154 3.36 0.45 -2.80
C LEU A 154 2.49 1.14 -3.87
N ARG A 155 1.90 2.27 -3.51
CA ARG A 155 0.98 3.02 -4.38
C ARG A 155 1.21 4.51 -4.24
N VAL A 156 1.01 5.25 -5.33
CA VAL A 156 0.90 6.71 -5.28
C VAL A 156 -0.55 7.10 -5.55
N ILE A 157 -1.12 7.83 -4.63
CA ILE A 157 -2.50 8.31 -4.67
C ILE A 157 -2.46 9.84 -4.82
N PRO A 158 -2.86 10.39 -5.99
CA PRO A 158 -2.97 11.84 -6.15
C PRO A 158 -3.96 12.45 -5.15
N ASN A 159 -3.68 13.67 -4.70
CA ASN A 159 -4.50 14.35 -3.68
C ASN A 159 -5.98 14.52 -4.07
N LYS A 160 -6.28 14.68 -5.36
CA LYS A 160 -7.65 14.81 -5.85
C LYS A 160 -8.54 13.59 -5.58
N TYR A 161 -7.95 12.41 -5.30
CA TYR A 161 -8.69 11.18 -5.05
C TYR A 161 -8.79 10.81 -3.55
N PHE A 162 -8.29 11.65 -2.63
CA PHE A 162 -8.33 11.31 -1.20
C PHE A 162 -9.75 11.06 -0.68
N ASP A 163 -10.72 11.90 -1.09
CA ASP A 163 -12.12 11.72 -0.70
C ASP A 163 -12.75 10.47 -1.29
N ASP A 164 -12.33 10.12 -2.49
CA ASP A 164 -12.85 8.95 -3.17
C ASP A 164 -12.33 7.66 -2.52
N ILE A 165 -11.07 7.64 -2.12
CA ILE A 165 -10.49 6.50 -1.41
C ILE A 165 -11.17 6.26 -0.06
N GLN A 166 -11.65 7.32 0.61
CA GLN A 166 -12.43 7.17 1.86
C GLN A 166 -13.74 6.39 1.65
N LYS A 167 -14.35 6.44 0.47
CA LYS A 167 -15.61 5.76 0.13
C LYS A 167 -15.46 4.27 -0.15
N ILE A 168 -14.23 3.77 -0.36
CA ILE A 168 -13.95 2.35 -0.61
C ILE A 168 -14.32 1.54 0.64
N GLU A 169 -15.16 0.50 0.52
CA GLU A 169 -15.63 -0.30 1.66
C GLU A 169 -14.53 -1.13 2.33
N GLY A 170 -13.51 -1.58 1.59
CA GLY A 170 -12.42 -2.41 2.09
C GLY A 170 -11.65 -1.77 3.25
N GLU A 171 -11.59 -2.47 4.38
CA GLU A 171 -10.92 -2.00 5.58
C GLU A 171 -9.65 -2.78 5.90
N ARG A 172 -9.53 -4.00 5.35
CA ARG A 172 -8.43 -4.93 5.61
C ARG A 172 -7.60 -5.16 4.33
N PHE A 173 -7.15 -6.39 4.09
CA PHE A 173 -6.41 -6.76 2.89
C PHE A 173 -7.24 -6.70 1.59
N ASP A 174 -8.55 -6.70 1.72
CA ASP A 174 -9.50 -6.48 0.62
C ASP A 174 -9.43 -5.04 0.07
N PHE A 175 -8.96 -4.08 0.85
CA PHE A 175 -8.73 -2.71 0.38
C PHE A 175 -7.88 -2.68 -0.89
N ALA A 176 -6.87 -3.53 -0.99
CA ALA A 176 -5.98 -3.56 -2.15
C ALA A 176 -6.72 -3.81 -3.46
N ILE A 177 -7.63 -4.79 -3.48
CA ILE A 177 -8.42 -5.11 -4.67
C ILE A 177 -9.59 -4.14 -4.86
N GLN A 178 -10.24 -3.71 -3.78
CA GLN A 178 -11.31 -2.71 -3.80
C GLN A 178 -10.83 -1.38 -4.41
N PHE A 179 -9.61 -0.97 -4.09
CA PHE A 179 -8.97 0.20 -4.68
C PHE A 179 -8.86 0.07 -6.21
N ILE A 180 -8.41 -1.07 -6.72
CA ILE A 180 -8.29 -1.31 -8.16
C ILE A 180 -9.67 -1.35 -8.83
N ILE A 181 -10.64 -2.02 -8.21
CA ILE A 181 -12.02 -2.07 -8.68
C ILE A 181 -12.59 -0.66 -8.78
N TYR A 182 -12.36 0.16 -7.75
CA TYR A 182 -12.78 1.56 -7.72
C TYR A 182 -12.20 2.34 -8.90
N CYS A 183 -10.90 2.24 -9.12
CA CYS A 183 -10.24 2.90 -10.23
C CYS A 183 -10.83 2.47 -11.58
N ILE A 184 -11.06 1.17 -11.78
CA ILE A 184 -11.62 0.65 -13.02
C ILE A 184 -13.04 1.15 -13.26
N LYS A 185 -13.89 1.16 -12.22
CA LYS A 185 -15.29 1.61 -12.33
C LYS A 185 -15.45 3.10 -12.60
N ASN A 186 -14.46 3.89 -12.19
CA ASN A 186 -14.47 5.34 -12.38
C ASN A 186 -13.51 5.81 -13.48
N ASP A 187 -13.08 4.89 -14.36
CA ASP A 187 -12.15 5.17 -15.46
C ASP A 187 -10.87 5.90 -15.05
N ILE A 188 -10.43 5.69 -13.80
CA ILE A 188 -9.18 6.23 -13.29
C ILE A 188 -8.04 5.34 -13.81
N GLU A 189 -7.11 5.97 -14.53
CA GLU A 189 -5.98 5.26 -15.11
C GLU A 189 -4.96 4.85 -14.03
N ILE A 190 -4.54 3.58 -14.08
CA ILE A 190 -3.50 3.01 -13.23
C ILE A 190 -2.26 2.76 -14.09
N ILE A 191 -1.11 3.25 -13.65
CA ILE A 191 0.19 2.94 -14.24
C ILE A 191 0.93 1.98 -13.32
N GLU A 192 1.34 0.83 -13.85
CA GLU A 192 2.18 -0.14 -13.15
C GLU A 192 3.66 0.19 -13.38
N VAL A 193 4.42 0.29 -12.29
CA VAL A 193 5.88 0.47 -12.32
C VAL A 193 6.53 -0.82 -11.83
N PRO A 194 7.38 -1.47 -12.63
CA PRO A 194 8.07 -2.69 -12.22
C PRO A 194 8.96 -2.44 -10.99
N ILE A 195 8.76 -3.25 -9.94
CA ILE A 195 9.53 -3.21 -8.71
C ILE A 195 10.15 -4.56 -8.39
N GLN A 196 11.10 -4.56 -7.46
CA GLN A 196 11.72 -5.78 -6.97
C GLN A 196 10.72 -6.61 -6.16
N SER A 197 10.89 -7.94 -6.23
CA SER A 197 10.12 -8.88 -5.41
C SER A 197 11.00 -9.35 -4.26
N ILE A 198 10.89 -8.70 -3.11
CA ILE A 198 11.67 -9.02 -1.91
C ILE A 198 10.78 -9.79 -0.95
N TYR A 199 11.30 -10.92 -0.46
CA TYR A 199 10.60 -11.78 0.48
C TYR A 199 11.54 -12.14 1.62
N PHE A 200 11.23 -11.69 2.82
CA PHE A 200 11.94 -12.07 4.05
C PHE A 200 11.32 -13.34 4.63
N ASP A 201 12.15 -14.29 5.08
CA ASP A 201 11.74 -15.50 5.78
C ASP A 201 10.53 -16.22 5.17
N LYS A 202 10.45 -16.29 3.84
CA LYS A 202 9.30 -16.88 3.11
C LYS A 202 7.95 -16.25 3.50
N ASN A 203 7.94 -14.94 3.82
CA ASN A 203 6.77 -14.17 4.29
C ASN A 203 6.20 -14.61 5.66
N ARG A 204 6.99 -15.18 6.55
CA ARG A 204 6.52 -15.55 7.90
C ARG A 204 6.02 -14.37 8.74
N GLY A 205 6.49 -13.16 8.47
CA GLY A 205 6.01 -11.92 9.12
C GLY A 205 4.72 -11.34 8.55
N SER A 206 4.14 -11.92 7.50
CA SER A 206 2.91 -11.40 6.90
C SER A 206 1.68 -11.73 7.75
N HIS A 207 0.89 -10.72 8.09
CA HIS A 207 -0.41 -10.87 8.78
C HIS A 207 -1.54 -11.33 7.84
N TYR A 208 -1.26 -11.57 6.56
CA TYR A 208 -2.21 -12.09 5.58
C TYR A 208 -2.59 -13.54 5.90
N ARG A 209 -3.88 -13.80 6.04
CA ARG A 209 -4.46 -15.13 6.30
C ARG A 209 -4.94 -15.74 4.99
N PRO A 210 -4.18 -16.67 4.38
CA PRO A 210 -4.38 -17.07 2.98
C PRO A 210 -5.81 -17.49 2.62
N ILE A 211 -6.46 -18.30 3.46
CA ILE A 211 -7.82 -18.80 3.16
C ILE A 211 -8.87 -17.71 3.43
N LYS A 212 -8.79 -17.05 4.59
CA LYS A 212 -9.82 -16.09 5.00
C LYS A 212 -9.79 -14.83 4.14
N ASP A 213 -8.60 -14.25 3.97
CA ASP A 213 -8.45 -13.00 3.25
C ASP A 213 -8.64 -13.21 1.72
N SER A 214 -8.22 -14.37 1.16
CA SER A 214 -8.53 -14.71 -0.22
C SER A 214 -10.03 -14.88 -0.48
N LYS A 215 -10.81 -15.43 0.47
CA LYS A 215 -12.28 -15.53 0.34
C LYS A 215 -12.92 -14.14 0.30
N ILE A 216 -12.44 -13.21 1.13
CA ILE A 216 -12.95 -11.82 1.16
C ILE A 216 -12.63 -11.14 -0.18
N ILE A 217 -11.39 -11.23 -0.66
CA ILE A 217 -10.97 -10.68 -1.96
C ILE A 217 -11.80 -11.26 -3.10
N TYR A 218 -12.03 -12.58 -3.12
CA TYR A 218 -12.87 -13.23 -4.10
C TYR A 218 -14.30 -12.70 -4.08
N LYS A 219 -14.88 -12.55 -2.86
CA LYS A 219 -16.22 -11.98 -2.68
C LYS A 219 -16.28 -10.55 -3.22
N SER A 220 -15.32 -9.70 -2.86
CA SER A 220 -15.23 -8.32 -3.36
C SER A 220 -15.24 -8.25 -4.89
N LEU A 221 -14.48 -9.13 -5.55
CA LEU A 221 -14.49 -9.22 -7.02
C LEU A 221 -15.82 -9.72 -7.59
N LYS A 222 -16.47 -10.67 -6.91
CA LYS A 222 -17.76 -11.21 -7.36
C LYS A 222 -18.87 -10.17 -7.24
N ASP A 223 -18.89 -9.44 -6.15
CA ASP A 223 -19.96 -8.48 -5.84
C ASP A 223 -19.80 -7.16 -6.62
N ALA A 224 -18.58 -6.90 -7.14
CA ALA A 224 -18.28 -5.68 -7.87
C ALA A 224 -18.71 -5.71 -9.35
N PHE A 225 -18.80 -6.89 -9.97
CA PHE A 225 -19.07 -7.11 -11.40
C PHE A 225 -19.99 -8.33 -11.58
#